data_6533ff91bdef37e0a4faff4d3578ecc4
#
_entry.id   6533ff91bdef37e0a4faff4d3578ecc4
#
_cell.length_a   1.000
_cell.length_b   1.000
_cell.length_c   1.000
_cell.angle_alpha   90.00
_cell.angle_beta   90.00
_cell.angle_gamma   90.00
#
_symmetry.space_group_name_H-M   'P 1'
#
loop_
_entity.id
_entity.type
_entity.pdbx_description
1 polymer ?
#
loop_
_entity_poly.entity_id
_entity_poly.type
_entity_poly.pdbx_seq_one_letter_code
_entity_poly.pdbx_strand_id
1 'polypeptide(L)'
;MRLTFVSLILLLTTCARPCQAFERPDREFRVFQFPKHMIPCIDGDPLDWDIVPDSYRIGLDQLEETANHAARDPNNLNISVKMGWVKGLNRLYVLYEAYDDYWEFDIPGLDGDIFELVVDGDCSGGPLIPELRTDLKLDDRNGFLFRGVHAQNYHIFTPAADKEWCMVWGCQPWIAGLPWANAACSYTFRHGESGRLTLEFWITPFDYAPFEGPGRAAVSRLEENAIIGLSFAVLDHDGPPDHHRFGFWSLSHTTTMYGNASELVKFRLMPLENRFRKQVEADWTFRVVDMDRRLVAFIDRSHGPNTSWRWEFGDGTVSTERNPVHTYEKPGSYVVVLTVGGHAGSARMVKVWDVTVK
;
A
#
# COMPACT_ATOMS: atom_id res chain seq x y z
N MET A 1 47.05 38.31 -24.06
CA MET A 1 46.80 36.98 -23.46
C MET A 1 45.32 36.93 -23.15
N ARG A 2 44.49 36.34 -24.02
CA ARG A 2 43.04 36.25 -23.85
C ARG A 2 42.74 34.85 -23.23
N LEU A 3 42.21 34.83 -22.01
CA LEU A 3 41.67 33.61 -21.42
C LEU A 3 40.28 33.34 -21.98
N THR A 4 40.14 32.23 -22.67
CA THR A 4 38.86 31.68 -23.11
C THR A 4 38.31 30.79 -21.99
N PHE A 5 37.17 31.19 -21.38
CA PHE A 5 36.42 30.36 -20.48
C PHE A 5 35.65 29.32 -21.30
N VAL A 6 35.93 28.05 -21.11
CA VAL A 6 35.15 26.93 -21.61
C VAL A 6 34.12 26.57 -20.55
N SER A 7 32.87 26.94 -20.81
CA SER A 7 31.73 26.48 -19.98
C SER A 7 31.44 25.00 -20.26
N LEU A 8 31.73 24.15 -19.29
CA LEU A 8 31.35 22.74 -19.32
C LEU A 8 29.85 22.65 -18.97
N ILE A 9 29.00 22.46 -19.99
CA ILE A 9 27.57 22.14 -19.76
C ILE A 9 27.49 20.65 -19.40
N LEU A 10 27.23 20.38 -18.13
CA LEU A 10 26.92 19.05 -17.64
C LEU A 10 25.50 18.69 -18.11
N LEU A 11 25.38 17.95 -19.21
CA LEU A 11 24.10 17.30 -19.57
C LEU A 11 23.82 16.22 -18.55
N LEU A 12 22.92 16.51 -17.62
CA LEU A 12 22.23 15.49 -16.82
C LEU A 12 21.31 14.70 -17.76
N THR A 13 21.83 13.61 -18.34
CA THR A 13 21.00 12.58 -18.93
C THR A 13 20.22 11.92 -17.80
N THR A 14 18.98 12.31 -17.63
CA THR A 14 18.02 11.49 -16.91
C THR A 14 17.93 10.17 -17.67
N CYS A 15 18.57 9.11 -17.16
CA CYS A 15 18.30 7.76 -17.60
C CYS A 15 16.81 7.50 -17.29
N ALA A 16 15.97 7.69 -18.31
CA ALA A 16 14.64 7.12 -18.29
C ALA A 16 14.85 5.60 -18.19
N ARG A 17 14.54 5.02 -17.02
CA ARG A 17 14.46 3.56 -16.90
C ARG A 17 13.50 3.09 -17.99
N PRO A 18 13.80 2.01 -18.72
CA PRO A 18 12.84 1.47 -19.67
C PRO A 18 11.55 1.18 -18.89
N CYS A 19 10.46 1.78 -19.35
CA CYS A 19 9.15 1.49 -18.79
C CYS A 19 8.89 0.01 -19.00
N GLN A 20 8.64 -0.73 -17.91
CA GLN A 20 8.26 -2.13 -17.97
C GLN A 20 7.11 -2.30 -18.97
N ALA A 21 7.19 -3.32 -19.83
CA ALA A 21 6.02 -3.78 -20.56
C ALA A 21 5.07 -4.43 -19.55
N PHE A 22 3.83 -3.96 -19.50
CA PHE A 22 2.79 -4.57 -18.67
C PHE A 22 1.91 -5.46 -19.55
N GLU A 23 1.45 -6.56 -18.98
CA GLU A 23 0.34 -7.28 -19.56
C GLU A 23 -0.93 -6.42 -19.53
N ARG A 24 -1.84 -6.67 -20.45
CA ARG A 24 -3.08 -5.89 -20.62
C ARG A 24 -2.79 -4.37 -20.67
N PRO A 25 -1.98 -3.87 -21.61
CA PRO A 25 -1.46 -2.50 -21.62
C PRO A 25 -2.56 -1.43 -21.65
N ASP A 26 -3.74 -1.77 -22.16
CA ASP A 26 -4.92 -0.90 -22.23
C ASP A 26 -5.75 -0.90 -20.94
N ARG A 27 -5.34 -1.66 -19.92
CA ARG A 27 -6.00 -1.72 -18.62
C ARG A 27 -5.15 -1.08 -17.55
N GLU A 28 -5.80 -0.33 -16.69
CA GLU A 28 -5.21 0.25 -15.48
C GLU A 28 -6.20 0.07 -14.33
N PHE A 29 -5.74 -0.59 -13.29
CA PHE A 29 -6.50 -0.76 -12.05
C PHE A 29 -6.14 0.34 -11.06
N ARG A 30 -7.00 0.60 -10.10
CA ARG A 30 -6.85 1.70 -9.15
C ARG A 30 -6.73 1.19 -7.74
N VAL A 31 -5.79 1.74 -6.98
CA VAL A 31 -5.61 1.50 -5.54
C VAL A 31 -6.12 2.72 -4.80
N PHE A 32 -7.14 2.54 -3.95
CA PHE A 32 -7.79 3.62 -3.21
C PHE A 32 -6.86 4.20 -2.14
N GLN A 33 -6.80 5.52 -1.98
CA GLN A 33 -6.07 6.13 -0.88
C GLN A 33 -6.98 6.28 0.34
N PHE A 34 -6.67 5.57 1.42
CA PHE A 34 -7.35 5.77 2.69
C PHE A 34 -6.91 7.07 3.36
N PRO A 35 -7.85 7.84 3.95
CA PRO A 35 -7.52 8.88 4.91
C PRO A 35 -6.79 8.27 6.12
N LYS A 36 -5.78 8.94 6.66
CA LYS A 36 -4.98 8.41 7.78
C LYS A 36 -5.79 8.05 9.04
N HIS A 37 -6.97 8.63 9.21
CA HIS A 37 -7.88 8.36 10.33
C HIS A 37 -8.98 7.33 10.02
N MET A 38 -8.95 6.72 8.84
CA MET A 38 -9.91 5.72 8.36
C MET A 38 -9.17 4.55 7.70
N ILE A 39 -8.03 4.17 8.28
CA ILE A 39 -7.29 2.98 7.84
C ILE A 39 -8.06 1.76 8.31
N PRO A 40 -8.31 0.75 7.45
CA PRO A 40 -9.06 -0.43 7.87
C PRO A 40 -8.33 -1.20 8.97
N CYS A 41 -9.09 -1.69 9.95
CA CYS A 41 -8.63 -2.71 10.87
C CYS A 41 -8.51 -4.03 10.11
N ILE A 42 -7.53 -4.83 10.44
CA ILE A 42 -7.39 -6.15 9.84
C ILE A 42 -7.92 -7.16 10.86
N ASP A 43 -9.22 -7.40 10.81
CA ASP A 43 -9.95 -8.22 11.78
C ASP A 43 -10.95 -9.21 11.14
N GLY A 44 -11.07 -9.18 9.80
CA GLY A 44 -11.97 -10.05 9.03
C GLY A 44 -13.39 -9.46 8.88
N ASP A 45 -13.63 -8.21 9.32
CA ASP A 45 -14.88 -7.49 9.11
C ASP A 45 -14.72 -6.45 8.00
N PRO A 46 -15.38 -6.59 6.82
CA PRO A 46 -15.21 -5.70 5.67
C PRO A 46 -15.83 -4.31 5.85
N LEU A 47 -16.50 -3.99 6.97
CA LEU A 47 -17.22 -2.72 7.16
C LEU A 47 -16.34 -1.48 6.98
N ASP A 48 -15.08 -1.54 7.36
CA ASP A 48 -14.13 -0.44 7.18
C ASP A 48 -13.87 -0.10 5.70
N TRP A 49 -14.20 -1.01 4.79
CA TRP A 49 -14.04 -0.85 3.34
C TRP A 49 -15.24 -0.23 2.64
N ASP A 50 -16.31 0.06 3.35
CA ASP A 50 -17.52 0.72 2.78
C ASP A 50 -17.21 2.10 2.19
N ILE A 51 -16.12 2.74 2.66
CA ILE A 51 -15.65 4.00 2.10
C ILE A 51 -15.01 3.85 0.71
N VAL A 52 -14.62 2.63 0.30
CA VAL A 52 -14.02 2.34 -1.00
C VAL A 52 -15.13 2.12 -2.03
N PRO A 53 -15.25 3.00 -3.04
CA PRO A 53 -16.31 2.88 -4.04
C PRO A 53 -16.24 1.57 -4.84
N ASP A 54 -17.40 1.07 -5.28
CA ASP A 54 -17.46 -0.14 -6.12
C ASP A 54 -16.69 0.00 -7.44
N SER A 55 -16.44 1.22 -7.90
CA SER A 55 -15.58 1.47 -9.07
C SER A 55 -14.12 1.04 -8.90
N TYR A 56 -13.71 0.68 -7.68
CA TYR A 56 -12.39 0.09 -7.37
C TYR A 56 -12.44 -1.44 -7.27
N ARG A 57 -13.63 -2.03 -7.31
CA ARG A 57 -13.81 -3.47 -7.21
C ARG A 57 -13.28 -4.18 -8.46
N ILE A 58 -12.55 -5.25 -8.25
CA ILE A 58 -12.09 -6.19 -9.27
C ILE A 58 -12.82 -7.51 -8.99
N GLY A 59 -13.66 -7.95 -9.92
CA GLY A 59 -14.43 -9.18 -9.80
C GLY A 59 -13.88 -10.28 -10.71
N LEU A 60 -14.50 -11.45 -10.66
CA LEU A 60 -14.16 -12.61 -11.49
C LEU A 60 -14.24 -12.28 -13.01
N ASP A 61 -15.07 -11.32 -13.40
CA ASP A 61 -15.18 -10.84 -14.79
C ASP A 61 -13.88 -10.25 -15.36
N GLN A 62 -12.93 -9.87 -14.50
CA GLN A 62 -11.62 -9.35 -14.89
C GLN A 62 -10.53 -10.42 -14.98
N LEU A 63 -10.78 -11.64 -14.51
CA LEU A 63 -9.82 -12.74 -14.50
C LEU A 63 -10.06 -13.69 -15.67
N GLU A 64 -9.01 -14.36 -16.09
CA GLU A 64 -9.10 -15.53 -17.01
C GLU A 64 -8.56 -16.77 -16.30
N GLU A 65 -9.23 -17.90 -16.50
CA GLU A 65 -8.71 -19.19 -16.10
C GLU A 65 -7.68 -19.63 -17.17
N THR A 66 -6.42 -19.70 -16.73
CA THR A 66 -5.28 -19.87 -17.67
C THR A 66 -4.66 -21.27 -17.68
N ALA A 67 -5.06 -22.15 -16.75
CA ALA A 67 -4.58 -23.53 -16.70
C ALA A 67 -5.34 -24.45 -17.66
N ASN A 68 -6.68 -24.36 -17.68
CA ASN A 68 -7.56 -25.25 -18.44
C ASN A 68 -8.51 -24.50 -19.39
N HIS A 69 -8.48 -23.18 -19.39
CA HIS A 69 -9.37 -22.31 -20.15
C HIS A 69 -10.86 -22.51 -19.82
N ALA A 70 -11.16 -22.78 -18.55
CA ALA A 70 -12.52 -22.97 -18.09
C ALA A 70 -13.35 -21.68 -18.20
N ALA A 71 -14.62 -21.81 -18.47
CA ALA A 71 -15.55 -20.69 -18.46
C ALA A 71 -15.85 -20.26 -17.02
N ARG A 72 -16.05 -18.95 -16.83
CA ARG A 72 -16.45 -18.39 -15.53
C ARG A 72 -17.82 -18.92 -15.13
N ASP A 73 -17.90 -19.48 -13.92
CA ASP A 73 -19.16 -19.86 -13.29
C ASP A 73 -19.23 -19.22 -11.88
N PRO A 74 -20.04 -18.17 -11.71
CA PRO A 74 -20.17 -17.52 -10.42
C PRO A 74 -20.86 -18.37 -9.33
N ASN A 75 -21.39 -19.55 -9.68
CA ASN A 75 -21.89 -20.50 -8.69
C ASN A 75 -20.79 -21.42 -8.15
N ASN A 76 -19.71 -21.62 -8.93
CA ASN A 76 -18.49 -22.27 -8.48
C ASN A 76 -17.65 -21.26 -7.71
N LEU A 77 -17.02 -20.31 -8.40
CA LEU A 77 -16.18 -19.28 -7.81
C LEU A 77 -16.73 -17.89 -8.12
N ASN A 78 -16.89 -17.06 -7.09
CA ASN A 78 -17.23 -15.65 -7.26
C ASN A 78 -16.41 -14.78 -6.30
N ILE A 79 -15.73 -13.78 -6.84
CA ILE A 79 -14.78 -12.96 -6.06
C ILE A 79 -15.03 -11.46 -6.15
N SER A 80 -14.56 -10.76 -5.16
CA SER A 80 -14.50 -9.31 -5.09
C SER A 80 -13.20 -8.89 -4.41
N VAL A 81 -12.35 -8.15 -5.12
CA VAL A 81 -11.10 -7.62 -4.57
C VAL A 81 -11.15 -6.10 -4.56
N LYS A 82 -10.87 -5.48 -3.41
CA LYS A 82 -10.61 -4.05 -3.28
C LYS A 82 -9.19 -3.85 -2.75
N MET A 83 -8.51 -2.82 -3.25
CA MET A 83 -7.15 -2.50 -2.82
C MET A 83 -7.05 -1.05 -2.38
N GLY A 84 -6.28 -0.82 -1.33
CA GLY A 84 -6.04 0.50 -0.79
C GLY A 84 -4.61 0.73 -0.33
N TRP A 85 -4.26 1.98 -0.09
CA TRP A 85 -2.95 2.38 0.40
C TRP A 85 -3.07 3.63 1.27
N VAL A 86 -2.02 3.93 2.04
CA VAL A 86 -1.99 5.12 2.91
C VAL A 86 -0.70 5.89 2.66
N LYS A 87 -0.85 7.17 2.35
CA LYS A 87 0.29 8.07 2.11
C LYS A 87 1.22 8.15 3.32
N GLY A 88 2.48 7.76 3.11
CA GLY A 88 3.53 7.79 4.12
C GLY A 88 3.68 6.52 4.97
N LEU A 89 2.88 5.47 4.73
CA LEU A 89 3.03 4.18 5.41
C LEU A 89 3.72 3.12 4.54
N ASN A 90 3.78 3.31 3.22
CA ASN A 90 4.31 2.34 2.24
C ASN A 90 3.68 0.94 2.43
N ARG A 91 2.35 0.89 2.60
CA ARG A 91 1.58 -0.34 2.76
C ARG A 91 0.47 -0.42 1.73
N LEU A 92 0.28 -1.61 1.20
CA LEU A 92 -0.89 -1.97 0.39
C LEU A 92 -1.83 -2.80 1.26
N TYR A 93 -3.08 -2.39 1.30
CA TYR A 93 -4.18 -3.06 1.98
C TYR A 93 -5.04 -3.75 0.94
N VAL A 94 -5.51 -4.95 1.24
CA VAL A 94 -6.33 -5.76 0.34
C VAL A 94 -7.50 -6.33 1.13
N LEU A 95 -8.70 -6.18 0.57
CA LEU A 95 -9.88 -6.93 0.93
C LEU A 95 -10.17 -7.93 -0.19
N TYR A 96 -10.25 -9.19 0.15
CA TYR A 96 -10.69 -10.27 -0.72
C TYR A 96 -11.92 -10.92 -0.11
N GLU A 97 -13.04 -10.83 -0.82
CA GLU A 97 -14.28 -11.52 -0.51
C GLU A 97 -14.53 -12.56 -1.58
N ALA A 98 -14.77 -13.79 -1.18
CA ALA A 98 -15.03 -14.87 -2.12
C ALA A 98 -16.20 -15.73 -1.67
N TYR A 99 -16.90 -16.29 -2.65
CA TYR A 99 -17.76 -17.46 -2.51
C TYR A 99 -17.14 -18.55 -3.35
N ASP A 100 -17.10 -19.74 -2.78
CA ASP A 100 -16.69 -20.94 -3.43
C ASP A 100 -17.68 -22.06 -3.12
N ASP A 101 -17.89 -22.98 -4.08
CA ASP A 101 -18.78 -24.09 -3.87
C ASP A 101 -18.08 -25.29 -3.20
N TYR A 102 -16.72 -25.31 -3.19
CA TYR A 102 -15.91 -26.34 -2.55
C TYR A 102 -14.57 -25.81 -2.04
N TRP A 103 -14.48 -25.41 -0.77
CA TRP A 103 -13.24 -24.90 -0.18
C TRP A 103 -12.24 -26.02 0.14
N GLU A 104 -11.09 -26.05 -0.56
CA GLU A 104 -9.98 -26.99 -0.34
C GLU A 104 -8.87 -26.34 0.50
N PHE A 105 -8.69 -26.81 1.75
CA PHE A 105 -7.63 -26.28 2.62
C PHE A 105 -7.04 -27.28 3.62
N ASP A 106 -7.41 -28.55 3.51
CA ASP A 106 -6.84 -29.61 4.36
C ASP A 106 -5.50 -30.13 3.83
N ILE A 107 -5.14 -29.76 2.59
CA ILE A 107 -3.89 -30.16 1.95
C ILE A 107 -2.83 -29.08 2.17
N PRO A 108 -1.68 -29.40 2.82
CA PRO A 108 -0.61 -28.40 3.02
C PRO A 108 0.05 -27.98 1.70
N GLY A 109 0.46 -26.71 1.63
CA GLY A 109 1.23 -26.19 0.50
C GLY A 109 0.36 -25.53 -0.56
N LEU A 110 0.64 -25.79 -1.84
CA LEU A 110 -0.01 -25.15 -2.98
C LEU A 110 -1.15 -25.98 -3.58
N ASP A 111 -1.53 -27.07 -2.94
CA ASP A 111 -2.57 -27.98 -3.43
C ASP A 111 -3.96 -27.68 -2.83
N GLY A 112 -4.11 -26.55 -2.16
CA GLY A 112 -5.38 -26.03 -1.66
C GLY A 112 -5.70 -24.66 -2.25
N ASP A 113 -6.82 -24.07 -1.83
CA ASP A 113 -7.26 -22.76 -2.30
C ASP A 113 -6.35 -21.65 -1.83
N ILE A 114 -5.94 -20.79 -2.75
CA ILE A 114 -4.95 -19.75 -2.50
C ILE A 114 -5.36 -18.46 -3.21
N PHE A 115 -5.21 -17.34 -2.51
CA PHE A 115 -5.12 -16.03 -3.12
C PHE A 115 -3.64 -15.68 -3.33
N GLU A 116 -3.15 -15.82 -4.55
CA GLU A 116 -1.78 -15.50 -4.90
C GLU A 116 -1.63 -14.03 -5.29
N LEU A 117 -0.72 -13.30 -4.64
CA LEU A 117 -0.45 -11.90 -4.92
C LEU A 117 1.02 -11.70 -5.31
N VAL A 118 1.25 -11.08 -6.47
CA VAL A 118 2.59 -10.67 -6.91
C VAL A 118 2.65 -9.16 -7.01
N VAL A 119 3.69 -8.56 -6.41
CA VAL A 119 3.89 -7.12 -6.38
C VAL A 119 5.33 -6.74 -6.76
N ASP A 120 5.44 -5.74 -7.62
CA ASP A 120 6.67 -5.05 -8.04
C ASP A 120 6.45 -3.55 -7.85
N GLY A 121 6.94 -3.02 -6.73
CA GLY A 121 6.63 -1.65 -6.29
C GLY A 121 7.33 -0.56 -7.11
N ASP A 122 8.48 -0.84 -7.71
CA ASP A 122 9.25 0.11 -8.53
C ASP A 122 9.15 -0.15 -10.05
N CYS A 123 8.32 -1.14 -10.43
CA CYS A 123 8.15 -1.56 -11.81
C CYS A 123 9.48 -1.90 -12.50
N SER A 124 10.39 -2.57 -11.80
CA SER A 124 11.67 -3.01 -12.35
C SER A 124 11.51 -4.13 -13.37
N GLY A 125 10.43 -4.91 -13.24
CA GLY A 125 10.09 -5.99 -14.18
C GLY A 125 11.05 -7.18 -14.15
N GLY A 126 10.86 -8.05 -15.13
CA GLY A 126 11.68 -9.25 -15.34
C GLY A 126 11.30 -10.42 -14.45
N PRO A 127 11.99 -11.55 -14.61
CA PRO A 127 11.74 -12.73 -13.82
C PRO A 127 12.12 -12.51 -12.36
N LEU A 128 11.26 -12.96 -11.46
CA LEU A 128 11.48 -12.96 -10.02
C LEU A 128 11.88 -14.34 -9.46
N ILE A 129 11.94 -15.34 -10.34
CA ILE A 129 12.42 -16.68 -10.03
C ILE A 129 13.52 -17.11 -11.02
N PRO A 130 14.51 -17.92 -10.59
CA PRO A 130 15.66 -18.29 -11.43
C PRO A 130 15.26 -19.16 -12.64
N GLU A 131 14.19 -19.91 -12.57
CA GLU A 131 13.71 -20.79 -13.60
C GLU A 131 13.37 -20.05 -14.92
N LEU A 132 12.98 -18.79 -14.80
CA LEU A 132 12.68 -17.93 -15.95
C LEU A 132 13.88 -17.08 -16.41
N ARG A 133 15.04 -17.22 -15.75
CA ARG A 133 16.30 -16.54 -16.10
C ARG A 133 17.19 -17.47 -16.89
N THR A 134 16.88 -17.68 -18.17
CA THR A 134 17.66 -18.55 -19.06
C THR A 134 19.05 -18.01 -19.41
N ASP A 135 19.29 -16.72 -19.19
CA ASP A 135 20.56 -16.05 -19.38
C ASP A 135 21.54 -16.22 -18.20
N LEU A 136 21.05 -16.60 -17.02
CA LEU A 136 21.86 -16.81 -15.83
C LEU A 136 22.01 -18.31 -15.55
N LYS A 137 23.26 -18.75 -15.41
CA LYS A 137 23.57 -20.09 -14.90
C LYS A 137 23.80 -20.00 -13.40
N LEU A 138 22.72 -20.02 -12.64
CA LEU A 138 22.76 -20.01 -11.18
C LEU A 138 22.85 -21.44 -10.66
N ASP A 139 23.70 -21.66 -9.66
CA ASP A 139 23.65 -22.86 -8.84
C ASP A 139 22.42 -22.81 -7.91
N ASP A 140 22.05 -23.94 -7.29
CA ASP A 140 20.85 -24.05 -6.46
C ASP A 140 20.78 -22.99 -5.33
N ARG A 141 21.93 -22.70 -4.73
CA ARG A 141 22.02 -21.70 -3.66
C ARG A 141 21.77 -20.29 -4.18
N ASN A 142 22.45 -19.89 -5.24
CA ASN A 142 22.28 -18.57 -5.84
C ASN A 142 20.90 -18.44 -6.48
N GLY A 143 20.36 -19.50 -7.05
CA GLY A 143 18.98 -19.57 -7.53
C GLY A 143 17.97 -19.31 -6.42
N PHE A 144 18.12 -19.99 -5.27
CA PHE A 144 17.28 -19.74 -4.10
C PHE A 144 17.36 -18.28 -3.60
N LEU A 145 18.58 -17.73 -3.51
CA LEU A 145 18.79 -16.35 -3.06
C LEU A 145 18.30 -15.28 -4.04
N PHE A 146 18.02 -15.66 -5.27
CA PHE A 146 17.46 -14.77 -6.29
C PHE A 146 15.93 -14.61 -6.17
N ARG A 147 15.24 -15.67 -5.70
CA ARG A 147 13.78 -15.71 -5.71
C ARG A 147 13.15 -14.58 -4.89
N GLY A 148 12.22 -13.85 -5.48
CA GLY A 148 11.38 -12.86 -4.81
C GLY A 148 12.11 -11.61 -4.30
N VAL A 149 13.35 -11.36 -4.72
CA VAL A 149 14.16 -10.25 -4.17
C VAL A 149 13.70 -8.90 -4.67
N HIS A 150 13.41 -8.76 -5.96
CA HIS A 150 13.01 -7.49 -6.60
C HIS A 150 11.52 -7.36 -6.84
N ALA A 151 10.79 -8.46 -6.80
CA ALA A 151 9.33 -8.49 -6.77
C ALA A 151 8.91 -9.63 -5.85
N GLN A 152 7.87 -9.47 -5.07
CA GLN A 152 7.49 -10.42 -4.05
C GLN A 152 6.22 -11.17 -4.46
N ASN A 153 6.21 -12.47 -4.21
CA ASN A 153 5.06 -13.34 -4.41
C ASN A 153 4.61 -13.93 -3.07
N TYR A 154 3.34 -13.69 -2.73
CA TYR A 154 2.65 -14.18 -1.54
C TYR A 154 1.56 -15.17 -1.96
N HIS A 155 1.67 -16.42 -1.53
CA HIS A 155 0.60 -17.41 -1.60
C HIS A 155 -0.17 -17.39 -0.30
N ILE A 156 -1.31 -16.71 -0.27
CA ILE A 156 -2.12 -16.48 0.92
C ILE A 156 -3.16 -17.59 0.98
N PHE A 157 -3.12 -18.39 2.04
CA PHE A 157 -4.04 -19.51 2.24
C PHE A 157 -5.48 -19.01 2.44
N THR A 158 -6.42 -19.69 1.88
CA THR A 158 -7.85 -19.37 2.02
C THR A 158 -8.61 -20.56 2.57
N PRO A 159 -8.81 -20.58 3.92
CA PRO A 159 -8.72 -19.46 4.86
C PRO A 159 -7.33 -19.24 5.44
N ALA A 160 -6.98 -17.96 5.69
CA ALA A 160 -5.77 -17.52 6.38
C ALA A 160 -5.97 -17.60 7.93
N ALA A 161 -6.24 -18.78 8.45
CA ALA A 161 -6.73 -18.94 9.84
C ALA A 161 -5.64 -18.96 10.90
N ASP A 162 -4.39 -19.20 10.54
CA ASP A 162 -3.28 -19.45 11.45
C ASP A 162 -2.16 -18.42 11.32
N LYS A 163 -1.13 -18.54 12.18
CA LYS A 163 0.08 -17.72 12.10
C LYS A 163 0.84 -17.88 10.79
N GLU A 164 0.75 -19.04 10.17
CA GLU A 164 1.27 -19.35 8.85
C GLU A 164 0.21 -19.05 7.77
N TRP A 165 -0.26 -17.81 7.74
CA TRP A 165 -1.34 -17.36 6.87
C TRP A 165 -0.95 -17.30 5.39
N CYS A 166 0.35 -17.27 5.08
CA CYS A 166 0.85 -17.30 3.72
C CYS A 166 2.23 -17.93 3.60
N MET A 167 2.52 -18.43 2.41
CA MET A 167 3.87 -18.80 1.99
C MET A 167 4.44 -17.74 1.07
N VAL A 168 5.64 -17.25 1.36
CA VAL A 168 6.38 -16.36 0.45
C VAL A 168 7.15 -17.23 -0.53
N TRP A 169 6.88 -17.04 -1.83
CA TRP A 169 7.60 -17.73 -2.90
C TRP A 169 8.97 -17.11 -3.13
N GLY A 170 9.84 -17.23 -2.12
CA GLY A 170 11.14 -16.58 -2.13
C GLY A 170 11.99 -16.91 -0.93
N CYS A 171 13.17 -16.29 -0.88
CA CYS A 171 14.16 -16.51 0.17
C CYS A 171 13.97 -15.64 1.42
N GLN A 172 12.89 -14.86 1.50
CA GLN A 172 12.65 -13.83 2.53
C GLN A 172 11.35 -14.03 3.32
N PRO A 173 11.19 -15.11 4.09
CA PRO A 173 9.94 -15.38 4.83
C PRO A 173 9.62 -14.28 5.86
N TRP A 174 10.60 -13.47 6.25
CA TRP A 174 10.43 -12.38 7.20
C TRP A 174 9.45 -11.28 6.73
N ILE A 175 9.17 -11.17 5.40
CA ILE A 175 8.22 -10.19 4.88
C ILE A 175 6.77 -10.53 5.19
N ALA A 176 6.46 -11.79 5.53
CA ALA A 176 5.10 -12.25 5.87
C ALA A 176 4.69 -11.95 7.31
N GLY A 177 5.61 -11.47 8.14
CA GLY A 177 5.34 -11.17 9.55
C GLY A 177 5.36 -9.69 9.87
N LEU A 178 4.90 -9.33 11.07
CA LEU A 178 5.02 -7.98 11.59
C LEU A 178 6.49 -7.55 11.68
N PRO A 179 6.83 -6.32 11.35
CA PRO A 179 5.95 -5.18 11.02
C PRO A 179 5.66 -5.02 9.52
N TRP A 180 5.86 -6.04 8.69
CA TRP A 180 5.86 -5.94 7.22
C TRP A 180 4.56 -6.42 6.58
N ALA A 181 3.84 -7.32 7.24
CA ALA A 181 2.56 -7.84 6.80
C ALA A 181 1.69 -8.28 7.98
N ASN A 182 0.39 -8.36 7.76
CA ASN A 182 -0.60 -8.91 8.69
C ASN A 182 -1.85 -9.32 7.93
N ALA A 183 -2.56 -10.35 8.40
CA ALA A 183 -3.80 -10.83 7.83
C ALA A 183 -4.80 -11.22 8.92
N ALA A 184 -6.08 -11.18 8.55
CA ALA A 184 -7.19 -11.74 9.30
C ALA A 184 -8.25 -12.24 8.31
N CYS A 185 -8.97 -13.29 8.67
CA CYS A 185 -10.07 -13.80 7.86
C CYS A 185 -11.28 -14.17 8.72
N SER A 186 -12.44 -14.15 8.06
CA SER A 186 -13.72 -14.55 8.62
C SER A 186 -14.40 -15.52 7.66
N TYR A 187 -14.84 -16.69 8.16
CA TYR A 187 -15.53 -17.72 7.40
C TYR A 187 -16.30 -18.63 8.34
N THR A 188 -17.27 -19.42 7.80
CA THR A 188 -18.11 -20.33 8.60
C THR A 188 -18.22 -21.74 8.04
N PHE A 189 -17.62 -21.99 6.88
CA PHE A 189 -17.60 -23.30 6.21
C PHE A 189 -16.50 -24.22 6.78
N ARG A 190 -16.58 -25.50 6.46
CA ARG A 190 -15.54 -26.48 6.69
C ARG A 190 -14.89 -26.85 5.36
N HIS A 191 -13.76 -27.53 5.44
CA HIS A 191 -13.14 -28.15 4.28
C HIS A 191 -14.17 -28.99 3.49
N GLY A 192 -14.19 -28.79 2.16
CA GLY A 192 -15.12 -29.46 1.26
C GLY A 192 -16.55 -28.91 1.26
N GLU A 193 -16.85 -27.87 2.03
CA GLU A 193 -18.15 -27.21 2.04
C GLU A 193 -18.09 -25.90 1.21
N SER A 194 -19.24 -25.54 0.68
CA SER A 194 -19.42 -24.23 0.06
C SER A 194 -19.57 -23.13 1.12
N GLY A 195 -19.13 -21.92 0.78
CA GLY A 195 -19.33 -20.81 1.71
C GLY A 195 -18.71 -19.51 1.24
N ARG A 196 -18.81 -18.48 2.13
CA ARG A 196 -18.20 -17.18 1.92
C ARG A 196 -17.02 -16.97 2.83
N LEU A 197 -15.96 -16.40 2.26
CA LEU A 197 -14.76 -16.00 2.97
C LEU A 197 -14.58 -14.49 2.82
N THR A 198 -14.23 -13.83 3.93
CA THR A 198 -13.66 -12.48 3.93
C THR A 198 -12.23 -12.56 4.43
N LEU A 199 -11.30 -12.10 3.61
CA LEU A 199 -9.88 -12.02 3.94
C LEU A 199 -9.42 -10.57 3.83
N GLU A 200 -8.86 -10.05 4.88
CA GLU A 200 -8.20 -8.76 4.91
C GLU A 200 -6.71 -8.95 5.21
N PHE A 201 -5.90 -8.24 4.48
CA PHE A 201 -4.46 -8.21 4.78
C PHE A 201 -3.81 -6.91 4.31
N TRP A 202 -2.62 -6.65 4.82
CA TRP A 202 -1.74 -5.66 4.24
C TRP A 202 -0.34 -6.21 4.11
N ILE A 203 0.38 -5.71 3.12
CA ILE A 203 1.78 -6.00 2.86
C ILE A 203 2.58 -4.70 2.69
N THR A 204 3.88 -4.79 2.91
CA THR A 204 4.85 -3.75 2.54
C THR A 204 5.56 -4.21 1.26
N PRO A 205 5.41 -3.51 0.12
CA PRO A 205 6.19 -3.80 -1.08
C PRO A 205 7.65 -3.41 -0.91
N PHE A 206 8.56 -4.13 -1.55
CA PHE A 206 9.99 -3.86 -1.51
C PHE A 206 10.58 -3.79 -2.92
N ASP A 207 11.43 -2.77 -3.16
CA ASP A 207 12.27 -2.71 -4.36
C ASP A 207 13.44 -3.70 -4.25
N TYR A 208 13.79 -4.05 -3.00
CA TYR A 208 14.81 -5.04 -2.69
C TYR A 208 14.53 -5.71 -1.34
N ALA A 209 14.25 -7.01 -1.34
CA ALA A 209 13.99 -7.82 -0.15
C ALA A 209 14.94 -9.02 -0.08
N PRO A 210 16.16 -8.88 0.48
CA PRO A 210 17.14 -9.95 0.53
C PRO A 210 16.86 -10.96 1.65
N PHE A 211 17.46 -12.14 1.54
CA PHE A 211 17.33 -13.19 2.55
C PHE A 211 17.96 -12.80 3.91
N GLU A 212 18.96 -11.90 3.91
CA GLU A 212 19.63 -11.44 5.13
C GLU A 212 18.71 -10.65 6.08
N GLY A 213 17.54 -10.31 5.63
CA GLY A 213 16.53 -9.64 6.45
C GLY A 213 16.39 -8.15 6.20
N PRO A 214 15.55 -7.48 7.01
CA PRO A 214 15.10 -6.10 6.77
C PRO A 214 16.21 -5.04 6.87
N GLY A 215 17.32 -5.34 7.54
CA GLY A 215 18.43 -4.38 7.70
C GLY A 215 19.12 -3.98 6.39
N ARG A 216 18.92 -4.74 5.31
CA ARG A 216 19.45 -4.47 3.97
C ARG A 216 18.36 -4.24 2.92
N ALA A 217 17.10 -4.31 3.32
CA ALA A 217 15.98 -4.17 2.42
C ALA A 217 15.76 -2.71 2.00
N ALA A 218 15.21 -2.54 0.80
CA ALA A 218 14.71 -1.26 0.31
C ALA A 218 13.19 -1.35 0.16
N VAL A 219 12.46 -0.63 1.02
CA VAL A 219 11.00 -0.54 0.96
C VAL A 219 10.60 0.32 -0.23
N SER A 220 9.62 -0.11 -1.01
CA SER A 220 9.06 0.65 -2.12
C SER A 220 8.41 1.93 -1.62
N ARG A 221 8.67 3.02 -2.33
CA ARG A 221 8.10 4.31 -1.99
C ARG A 221 6.78 4.53 -2.71
N LEU A 222 5.68 4.43 -1.97
CA LEU A 222 4.35 4.63 -2.51
C LEU A 222 3.98 6.13 -2.52
N GLU A 223 3.69 6.66 -3.71
CA GLU A 223 3.33 8.07 -3.93
C GLU A 223 2.05 8.21 -4.74
N GLU A 224 1.37 9.35 -4.58
CA GLU A 224 0.15 9.66 -5.34
C GLU A 224 0.45 9.68 -6.85
N ASN A 225 -0.43 9.06 -7.62
CA ASN A 225 -0.35 8.88 -9.07
C ASN A 225 0.78 7.97 -9.57
N ALA A 226 1.61 7.40 -8.68
CA ALA A 226 2.57 6.39 -9.07
C ALA A 226 1.87 5.14 -9.62
N ILE A 227 2.53 4.46 -10.54
CA ILE A 227 2.15 3.14 -11.03
C ILE A 227 3.05 2.12 -10.34
N ILE A 228 2.44 1.03 -9.88
CA ILE A 228 3.13 -0.18 -9.43
C ILE A 228 2.73 -1.35 -10.33
N GLY A 229 3.60 -2.32 -10.45
CA GLY A 229 3.30 -3.62 -11.05
C GLY A 229 2.63 -4.51 -10.00
N LEU A 230 1.45 -5.02 -10.29
CA LEU A 230 0.77 -5.96 -9.42
C LEU A 230 -0.11 -6.89 -10.24
N SER A 231 -0.20 -8.14 -9.84
CA SER A 231 -1.23 -9.06 -10.29
C SER A 231 -1.62 -10.00 -9.15
N PHE A 232 -2.76 -10.61 -9.28
CA PHE A 232 -3.16 -11.70 -8.40
C PHE A 232 -3.80 -12.82 -9.21
N ALA A 233 -3.75 -14.02 -8.66
CA ALA A 233 -4.49 -15.16 -9.13
C ALA A 233 -5.25 -15.80 -7.97
N VAL A 234 -6.36 -16.46 -8.30
CA VAL A 234 -7.06 -17.37 -7.39
C VAL A 234 -6.77 -18.78 -7.87
N LEU A 235 -6.13 -19.57 -7.03
CA LEU A 235 -5.95 -20.99 -7.21
C LEU A 235 -7.17 -21.65 -6.58
N ASP A 236 -7.93 -22.30 -7.41
CA ASP A 236 -9.25 -22.86 -7.10
C ASP A 236 -9.18 -24.38 -7.27
N HIS A 237 -9.26 -25.10 -6.18
CA HIS A 237 -9.09 -26.53 -6.12
C HIS A 237 -10.40 -27.21 -5.70
N ASP A 238 -11.06 -27.85 -6.66
CA ASP A 238 -12.36 -28.47 -6.46
C ASP A 238 -12.28 -30.00 -6.39
N GLY A 239 -13.03 -30.55 -5.46
CA GLY A 239 -13.35 -31.97 -5.41
C GLY A 239 -12.34 -32.84 -4.67
N PRO A 240 -12.73 -34.07 -4.35
CA PRO A 240 -11.89 -35.02 -3.65
C PRO A 240 -10.69 -35.45 -4.51
N PRO A 241 -9.63 -36.02 -3.93
CA PRO A 241 -8.37 -36.35 -4.63
C PRO A 241 -8.47 -37.17 -5.89
N ASP A 242 -9.53 -37.92 -6.06
CA ASP A 242 -9.82 -38.78 -7.25
C ASP A 242 -10.62 -38.04 -8.36
N HIS A 243 -11.15 -36.84 -8.04
CA HIS A 243 -11.88 -35.97 -8.96
C HIS A 243 -11.45 -34.54 -8.90
N HIS A 244 -10.22 -34.30 -8.51
CA HIS A 244 -9.63 -33.00 -8.30
C HIS A 244 -9.64 -32.16 -9.59
N ARG A 245 -10.18 -30.96 -9.52
CA ARG A 245 -10.08 -29.91 -10.54
C ARG A 245 -9.21 -28.80 -10.00
N PHE A 246 -8.44 -28.22 -10.87
CA PHE A 246 -7.59 -27.07 -10.57
C PHE A 246 -7.85 -25.94 -11.54
N GLY A 247 -8.13 -24.75 -11.03
CA GLY A 247 -8.25 -23.52 -11.78
C GLY A 247 -7.18 -22.52 -11.38
N PHE A 248 -6.59 -21.83 -12.35
CA PHE A 248 -5.68 -20.71 -12.12
C PHE A 248 -6.30 -19.44 -12.72
N TRP A 249 -7.07 -18.73 -11.90
CA TRP A 249 -7.80 -17.53 -12.31
C TRP A 249 -6.91 -16.30 -12.19
N SER A 250 -6.29 -15.86 -13.28
CA SER A 250 -5.28 -14.81 -13.30
C SER A 250 -5.80 -13.46 -13.78
N LEU A 251 -5.45 -12.38 -13.05
CA LEU A 251 -5.77 -11.01 -13.43
C LEU A 251 -4.95 -10.56 -14.65
N SER A 252 -3.71 -11.01 -14.78
CA SER A 252 -2.85 -10.69 -15.93
C SER A 252 -3.16 -11.52 -17.18
N HIS A 253 -4.03 -12.54 -17.08
CA HIS A 253 -4.35 -13.47 -18.15
C HIS A 253 -3.14 -14.33 -18.59
N THR A 254 -2.16 -14.48 -17.71
CA THR A 254 -1.00 -15.37 -17.90
C THR A 254 -0.88 -16.32 -16.73
N THR A 255 -0.39 -17.54 -17.01
CA THR A 255 -0.13 -18.53 -15.95
C THR A 255 1.19 -18.24 -15.25
N THR A 256 2.17 -17.63 -15.93
CA THR A 256 3.55 -17.45 -15.46
C THR A 256 3.78 -16.14 -14.70
N MET A 257 2.73 -15.36 -14.42
CA MET A 257 2.81 -14.14 -13.64
C MET A 257 3.41 -14.34 -12.24
N TYR A 258 3.28 -15.55 -11.68
CA TYR A 258 3.85 -15.92 -10.38
C TYR A 258 5.39 -15.80 -10.33
N GLY A 259 6.05 -15.86 -11.47
CA GLY A 259 7.50 -15.86 -11.59
C GLY A 259 8.08 -14.73 -12.44
N ASN A 260 7.23 -13.88 -13.05
CA ASN A 260 7.68 -12.85 -13.99
C ASN A 260 6.96 -11.51 -13.77
N ALA A 261 7.65 -10.55 -13.18
CA ALA A 261 7.09 -9.22 -12.93
C ALA A 261 6.79 -8.43 -14.22
N SER A 262 7.34 -8.81 -15.38
CA SER A 262 6.95 -8.21 -16.66
C SER A 262 5.54 -8.60 -17.13
N GLU A 263 4.93 -9.59 -16.51
CA GLU A 263 3.56 -10.05 -16.78
C GLU A 263 2.53 -9.46 -15.79
N LEU A 264 2.94 -8.54 -14.94
CA LEU A 264 2.03 -7.84 -14.05
C LEU A 264 1.22 -6.78 -14.81
N VAL A 265 0.15 -6.29 -14.20
CA VAL A 265 -0.71 -5.24 -14.76
C VAL A 265 -0.50 -3.92 -14.00
N LYS A 266 -0.94 -2.83 -14.60
CA LYS A 266 -0.79 -1.49 -14.02
C LYS A 266 -1.77 -1.26 -12.88
N PHE A 267 -1.26 -0.89 -11.72
CA PHE A 267 -2.05 -0.38 -10.62
C PHE A 267 -1.63 1.06 -10.30
N ARG A 268 -2.57 1.99 -10.40
CA ARG A 268 -2.34 3.39 -10.04
C ARG A 268 -2.70 3.63 -8.58
N LEU A 269 -1.75 4.18 -7.84
CA LEU A 269 -1.97 4.68 -6.48
C LEU A 269 -2.75 5.99 -6.56
N MET A 270 -4.06 5.91 -6.34
CA MET A 270 -4.92 7.08 -6.48
C MET A 270 -4.61 8.14 -5.42
N PRO A 271 -4.73 9.43 -5.75
CA PRO A 271 -4.67 10.47 -4.76
C PRO A 271 -5.90 10.45 -3.86
N LEU A 272 -5.78 11.03 -2.65
CA LEU A 272 -6.90 11.14 -1.73
C LEU A 272 -8.09 11.82 -2.41
N GLU A 273 -9.26 11.20 -2.38
CA GLU A 273 -10.47 11.74 -2.97
C GLU A 273 -10.88 13.07 -2.31
N ASN A 274 -11.47 13.99 -3.10
CA ASN A 274 -11.81 15.32 -2.63
C ASN A 274 -12.74 15.33 -1.41
N ARG A 275 -13.64 14.33 -1.30
CA ARG A 275 -14.54 14.19 -0.14
C ARG A 275 -13.82 13.96 1.18
N PHE A 276 -12.59 13.48 1.15
CA PHE A 276 -11.74 13.23 2.32
C PHE A 276 -10.66 14.30 2.51
N ARG A 277 -10.44 15.16 1.52
CA ARG A 277 -9.52 16.29 1.66
C ARG A 277 -10.19 17.35 2.51
N LYS A 278 -9.61 17.64 3.66
CA LYS A 278 -9.98 18.88 4.36
C LYS A 278 -9.63 20.03 3.42
N GLN A 279 -10.61 20.84 3.07
CA GLN A 279 -10.39 22.01 2.21
C GLN A 279 -9.49 23.04 2.92
N VAL A 280 -9.55 23.06 4.25
CA VAL A 280 -8.70 23.87 5.12
C VAL A 280 -8.20 22.96 6.24
N GLU A 281 -6.88 22.92 6.45
CA GLU A 281 -6.25 22.19 7.53
C GLU A 281 -5.35 23.15 8.32
N ALA A 282 -5.59 23.26 9.63
CA ALA A 282 -4.76 24.06 10.51
C ALA A 282 -3.55 23.24 10.97
N ASP A 283 -2.36 23.77 10.78
CA ASP A 283 -1.11 23.30 11.39
C ASP A 283 -0.18 24.46 11.68
N TRP A 284 0.67 24.32 12.69
CA TRP A 284 1.60 25.33 13.08
C TRP A 284 2.79 24.77 13.86
N THR A 285 3.85 25.56 13.91
CA THR A 285 5.03 25.32 14.74
C THR A 285 5.44 26.61 15.45
N PHE A 286 6.39 26.52 16.36
CA PHE A 286 6.91 27.71 17.07
C PHE A 286 8.40 27.59 17.29
N ARG A 287 9.01 28.73 17.63
CA ARG A 287 10.40 28.84 18.07
C ARG A 287 10.47 29.84 19.22
N VAL A 288 11.06 29.46 20.32
CA VAL A 288 11.42 30.42 21.39
C VAL A 288 12.56 31.28 20.85
N VAL A 289 12.31 32.58 20.73
CA VAL A 289 13.26 33.57 20.21
C VAL A 289 14.19 34.07 21.32
N ASP A 290 13.59 34.33 22.46
CA ASP A 290 14.31 34.82 23.67
C ASP A 290 13.61 34.24 24.91
N MET A 291 14.29 33.37 25.62
CA MET A 291 13.72 32.71 26.80
C MET A 291 13.59 33.66 27.98
N ASP A 292 14.54 34.56 28.18
CA ASP A 292 14.55 35.50 29.31
C ASP A 292 13.44 36.56 29.17
N ARG A 293 13.14 36.93 27.92
CA ARG A 293 12.03 37.85 27.59
C ARG A 293 10.72 37.12 27.32
N ARG A 294 10.70 35.79 27.37
CA ARG A 294 9.55 34.95 27.07
C ARG A 294 8.95 35.23 25.69
N LEU A 295 9.81 35.50 24.73
CA LEU A 295 9.46 35.88 23.37
C LEU A 295 9.41 34.63 22.47
N VAL A 296 8.24 34.37 21.88
CA VAL A 296 7.98 33.19 21.03
C VAL A 296 7.47 33.64 19.66
N ALA A 297 8.08 33.11 18.60
CA ALA A 297 7.61 33.29 17.24
C ALA A 297 6.78 32.06 16.83
N PHE A 298 5.56 32.29 16.35
CA PHE A 298 4.65 31.27 15.84
C PHE A 298 4.66 31.30 14.32
N ILE A 299 4.60 30.11 13.70
CA ILE A 299 4.73 29.93 12.27
C ILE A 299 3.55 29.08 11.79
N ASP A 300 2.71 29.66 10.95
CA ASP A 300 1.63 28.96 10.25
C ASP A 300 2.19 27.91 9.28
N ARG A 301 1.69 26.68 9.38
CA ARG A 301 1.95 25.58 8.46
C ARG A 301 0.66 24.99 7.90
N SER A 302 -0.42 25.72 8.01
CA SER A 302 -1.75 25.31 7.55
C SER A 302 -1.80 25.12 6.04
N HIS A 303 -2.62 24.19 5.60
CA HIS A 303 -2.85 23.88 4.19
C HIS A 303 -4.24 24.33 3.74
N GLY A 304 -4.38 24.65 2.47
CA GLY A 304 -5.63 25.11 1.85
C GLY A 304 -5.61 26.62 1.56
N PRO A 305 -6.70 27.13 0.96
CA PRO A 305 -6.85 28.54 0.58
C PRO A 305 -7.20 29.40 1.81
N ASN A 306 -6.29 29.49 2.77
CA ASN A 306 -6.45 30.23 4.01
C ASN A 306 -6.35 31.74 3.75
N THR A 307 -7.35 32.48 4.21
CA THR A 307 -7.41 33.96 4.11
C THR A 307 -7.50 34.66 5.45
N SER A 308 -7.66 33.88 6.54
CA SER A 308 -7.72 34.41 7.90
C SER A 308 -7.03 33.50 8.90
N TRP A 309 -6.44 34.08 9.91
CA TRP A 309 -5.75 33.44 11.03
C TRP A 309 -6.26 34.03 12.33
N ARG A 310 -6.40 33.19 13.34
CA ARG A 310 -6.71 33.59 14.72
C ARG A 310 -5.91 32.70 15.66
N TRP A 311 -4.95 33.30 16.32
CA TRP A 311 -4.16 32.69 17.38
C TRP A 311 -4.75 33.02 18.72
N GLU A 312 -4.81 32.07 19.62
CA GLU A 312 -5.12 32.18 21.03
C GLU A 312 -3.91 31.60 21.77
N PHE A 313 -3.16 32.47 22.51
CA PHE A 313 -1.86 32.08 23.08
C PHE A 313 -1.98 31.36 24.42
N GLY A 314 -3.17 31.23 25.00
CA GLY A 314 -3.41 30.54 26.26
C GLY A 314 -3.21 31.40 27.50
N ASP A 315 -2.80 32.65 27.34
CA ASP A 315 -2.69 33.67 28.40
C ASP A 315 -3.82 34.72 28.37
N GLY A 316 -4.84 34.48 27.53
CA GLY A 316 -5.96 35.36 27.30
C GLY A 316 -5.75 36.36 26.16
N THR A 317 -4.58 36.42 25.57
CA THR A 317 -4.30 37.27 24.41
C THR A 317 -4.50 36.55 23.08
N VAL A 318 -4.69 37.31 22.01
CA VAL A 318 -4.96 36.80 20.65
C VAL A 318 -4.19 37.58 19.60
N SER A 319 -3.96 36.96 18.42
CA SER A 319 -3.44 37.65 17.23
C SER A 319 -4.16 37.16 15.98
N THR A 320 -4.25 38.01 14.97
CA THR A 320 -4.77 37.69 13.62
C THR A 320 -3.68 37.70 12.56
N GLU A 321 -2.43 37.91 12.94
CA GLU A 321 -1.29 37.82 12.04
C GLU A 321 -1.07 36.38 11.63
N ARG A 322 -0.58 36.17 10.42
CA ARG A 322 -0.26 34.83 9.92
C ARG A 322 0.85 34.16 10.74
N ASN A 323 1.90 34.91 11.04
CA ASN A 323 3.07 34.42 11.78
C ASN A 323 3.41 35.42 12.92
N PRO A 324 2.64 35.39 14.01
CA PRO A 324 2.84 36.37 15.09
C PRO A 324 4.09 36.08 15.91
N VAL A 325 4.60 37.15 16.53
CA VAL A 325 5.56 37.07 17.64
C VAL A 325 4.87 37.51 18.90
N HIS A 326 4.91 36.66 19.94
CA HIS A 326 4.20 36.91 21.19
C HIS A 326 5.14 36.87 22.38
N THR A 327 4.93 37.76 23.35
CA THR A 327 5.66 37.82 24.63
C THR A 327 4.72 37.45 25.77
N TYR A 328 5.05 36.38 26.49
CA TYR A 328 4.30 35.98 27.68
C TYR A 328 4.72 36.80 28.92
N GLU A 329 3.76 37.31 29.63
CA GLU A 329 4.03 38.10 30.86
C GLU A 329 4.56 37.20 31.99
N LYS A 330 4.07 35.96 32.08
CA LYS A 330 4.42 35.03 33.15
C LYS A 330 5.11 33.79 32.60
N PRO A 331 6.00 33.16 33.38
CA PRO A 331 6.50 31.83 33.04
C PRO A 331 5.37 30.80 33.12
N GLY A 332 5.45 29.74 32.30
CA GLY A 332 4.45 28.68 32.31
C GLY A 332 4.44 27.87 31.02
N SER A 333 3.58 26.87 31.00
CA SER A 333 3.25 26.07 29.81
C SER A 333 1.86 26.46 29.32
N TYR A 334 1.75 26.79 28.04
CA TYR A 334 0.56 27.39 27.47
C TYR A 334 -0.10 26.47 26.46
N VAL A 335 -1.44 26.49 26.46
CA VAL A 335 -2.27 25.85 25.45
C VAL A 335 -2.50 26.84 24.32
N VAL A 336 -1.85 26.63 23.19
CA VAL A 336 -1.95 27.55 22.06
C VAL A 336 -2.86 26.93 20.96
N VAL A 337 -3.72 27.78 20.43
CA VAL A 337 -4.70 27.41 19.41
C VAL A 337 -4.50 28.29 18.20
N LEU A 338 -4.39 27.67 17.03
CA LEU A 338 -4.53 28.33 15.74
C LEU A 338 -5.87 27.92 15.11
N THR A 339 -6.68 28.91 14.77
CA THR A 339 -7.84 28.75 13.88
C THR A 339 -7.53 29.44 12.56
N VAL A 340 -7.65 28.73 11.45
CA VAL A 340 -7.52 29.27 10.09
C VAL A 340 -8.85 29.18 9.37
N GLY A 341 -9.14 30.13 8.51
CA GLY A 341 -10.38 30.17 7.73
C GLY A 341 -10.15 30.64 6.31
N GLY A 342 -11.07 30.27 5.44
CA GLY A 342 -11.10 30.66 4.03
C GLY A 342 -12.46 30.36 3.41
N HIS A 343 -12.62 30.58 2.10
CA HIS A 343 -13.87 30.30 1.37
C HIS A 343 -14.31 28.84 1.47
N ALA A 344 -13.37 27.95 1.78
CA ALA A 344 -13.58 26.51 1.82
C ALA A 344 -13.90 25.98 3.23
N GLY A 345 -14.09 26.86 4.22
CA GLY A 345 -14.38 26.51 5.60
C GLY A 345 -13.29 26.97 6.59
N SER A 346 -13.32 26.42 7.79
CA SER A 346 -12.34 26.72 8.84
C SER A 346 -11.80 25.45 9.48
N ALA A 347 -10.56 25.51 9.96
CA ALA A 347 -9.94 24.44 10.72
C ALA A 347 -9.25 24.99 11.96
N ARG A 348 -9.06 24.13 12.97
CA ARG A 348 -8.47 24.49 14.26
C ARG A 348 -7.43 23.47 14.67
N MET A 349 -6.24 23.92 15.12
CA MET A 349 -5.19 23.10 15.70
C MET A 349 -4.86 23.57 17.09
N VAL A 350 -4.86 22.65 18.04
CA VAL A 350 -4.53 22.90 19.45
C VAL A 350 -3.27 22.11 19.79
N LYS A 351 -2.30 22.78 20.42
CA LYS A 351 -1.15 22.10 21.04
C LYS A 351 -1.14 22.41 22.52
N VAL A 352 -1.25 21.36 23.32
CA VAL A 352 -1.40 21.47 24.78
C VAL A 352 -0.02 21.37 25.43
N TRP A 353 0.41 22.44 26.12
CA TRP A 353 1.67 22.55 26.85
C TRP A 353 2.96 22.41 26.01
N ASP A 354 2.85 22.48 24.69
CA ASP A 354 4.03 22.47 23.83
C ASP A 354 4.86 23.76 24.01
N VAL A 355 4.17 24.90 24.21
CA VAL A 355 4.83 26.19 24.39
C VAL A 355 5.12 26.42 25.89
N THR A 356 6.38 26.25 26.25
CA THR A 356 6.85 26.48 27.64
C THR A 356 7.89 27.59 27.64
N VAL A 357 7.70 28.59 28.53
CA VAL A 357 8.62 29.71 28.78
C VAL A 357 8.93 29.81 30.27
N LYS A 358 10.17 30.24 30.59
CA LYS A 358 10.68 30.35 31.97
C LYS A 358 10.64 31.76 32.49
#